data_3a1cd2a89f241d45e46154e69b9d95d1
#
_entry.id   3a1cd2a89f241d45e46154e69b9d95d1
#
_cell.length_a   1.000
_cell.length_b   1.000
_cell.length_c   1.000
_cell.angle_alpha   90.00
_cell.angle_beta   90.00
_cell.angle_gamma   90.00
#
_symmetry.space_group_name_H-M   'P 1'
#
loop_
_entity.id
_entity.type
_entity.pdbx_description
1 polymer ?
#
loop_
_entity_poly.entity_id
_entity_poly.type
_entity_poly.pdbx_seq_one_letter_code
_entity_poly.pdbx_strand_id
1 'polypeptide(L)'
;SSLVFLILFYPLKTDALSHDWVAVPKSQNGEQLWDKSSVHKNEDESIRVFSKFIPKSSSEITKDILYTMDIFCSRNVFKDVAVGSKEFDEFRDKDSEWKDPNGDKLILGVIDQVCTFEKNEDTT
;
A
#
# COMPACT_ATOMS: atom_id res chain seq x y z
N SER A 1 -12.83 -3.80 45.89
CA SER A 1 -12.87 -3.80 45.29
C SER A 1 -13.00 -3.68 44.06
N SER A 2 -13.33 -3.70 43.76
CA SER A 2 -13.52 -3.81 42.67
C SER A 2 -13.05 -3.22 41.67
N LEU A 3 -12.80 -2.94 41.62
CA LEU A 3 -12.45 -2.52 40.61
C LEU A 3 -11.88 -2.82 39.72
N VAL A 4 -11.53 -3.16 39.65
CA VAL A 4 -10.85 -3.50 38.86
C VAL A 4 -11.04 -3.84 37.77
N PHE A 5 -11.39 -4.05 37.60
CA PHE A 5 -11.48 -4.47 36.52
C PHE A 5 -11.55 -4.05 35.53
N LEU A 6 -11.74 -3.88 35.47
CA LEU A 6 -11.93 -3.58 34.44
C LEU A 6 -11.30 -3.30 33.48
N ILE A 7 -10.71 -3.30 33.43
CA ILE A 7 -9.98 -3.10 32.57
C ILE A 7 -9.75 -3.68 31.63
N LEU A 8 -9.74 -4.12 31.57
CA LEU A 8 -9.47 -4.76 30.72
C LEU A 8 -9.71 -4.61 29.58
N PHE A 9 -10.00 -4.40 29.46
CA PHE A 9 -10.23 -4.45 28.32
C PHE A 9 -9.90 -3.94 27.37
N TYR A 10 -9.55 -3.77 27.06
CA TYR A 10 -9.29 -3.42 26.11
C TYR A 10 -8.97 -3.67 25.18
N PRO A 11 -8.82 -3.78 24.66
CA PRO A 11 -8.72 -4.01 23.74
C PRO A 11 -8.06 -3.82 22.81
N LEU A 12 -7.91 -3.96 22.45
CA LEU A 12 -7.39 -4.01 21.66
C LEU A 12 -7.19 -4.00 20.64
N LYS A 13 -6.63 -4.00 20.16
CA LYS A 13 -6.34 -4.06 19.37
C LYS A 13 -6.23 -4.41 18.29
N THR A 14 -6.10 -4.83 17.82
CA THR A 14 -6.31 -5.49 16.67
C THR A 14 -6.52 -4.60 15.55
N ASP A 15 -6.61 -3.40 15.75
CA ASP A 15 -6.79 -2.48 14.70
C ASP A 15 -5.64 -2.41 13.77
N ALA A 16 -4.51 -2.92 14.18
CA ALA A 16 -3.35 -2.90 13.32
C ALA A 16 -3.59 -3.68 12.05
N LEU A 17 -4.58 -4.54 12.04
CA LEU A 17 -4.86 -5.32 10.85
C LEU A 17 -5.88 -4.68 9.94
N SER A 18 -6.37 -3.51 10.29
CA SER A 18 -7.35 -2.86 9.45
C SER A 18 -6.68 -2.18 8.29
N HIS A 19 -7.31 -2.25 7.15
CA HIS A 19 -6.83 -1.59 5.95
C HIS A 19 -7.89 -0.63 5.47
N ASP A 20 -7.48 0.33 4.71
CA ASP A 20 -8.40 1.29 4.11
C ASP A 20 -8.09 1.32 2.63
N TRP A 21 -8.63 0.36 1.90
CA TRP A 21 -8.28 0.18 0.50
C TRP A 21 -9.00 1.19 -0.38
N VAL A 22 -8.22 1.85 -1.21
CA VAL A 22 -8.72 2.86 -2.15
C VAL A 22 -8.39 2.36 -3.55
N ALA A 23 -9.38 2.32 -4.41
CA ALA A 23 -9.17 1.80 -5.76
C ALA A 23 -8.77 2.90 -6.71
N VAL A 24 -7.86 2.58 -7.62
CA VAL A 24 -7.58 3.47 -8.73
C VAL A 24 -8.41 3.02 -9.92
N PRO A 25 -8.51 3.82 -10.98
CA PRO A 25 -9.31 3.40 -12.12
C PRO A 25 -8.81 2.08 -12.68
N LYS A 26 -9.72 1.20 -13.02
CA LYS A 26 -9.39 -0.11 -13.52
C LYS A 26 -8.77 -0.05 -14.88
N SER A 27 -8.01 -1.07 -15.21
CA SER A 27 -7.49 -1.22 -16.55
C SER A 27 -7.90 -2.59 -17.05
N GLN A 28 -7.55 -2.88 -18.30
CA GLN A 28 -7.88 -4.19 -18.82
C GLN A 28 -7.05 -5.28 -18.17
N ASN A 29 -6.01 -4.91 -17.44
CA ASN A 29 -5.20 -5.91 -16.75
C ASN A 29 -5.75 -6.30 -15.40
N GLY A 30 -6.61 -5.49 -14.83
CA GLY A 30 -7.17 -5.79 -13.52
C GLY A 30 -7.44 -4.55 -12.72
N GLU A 31 -7.40 -4.72 -11.41
CA GLU A 31 -7.66 -3.63 -10.48
C GLU A 31 -6.48 -3.46 -9.56
N GLN A 32 -6.27 -2.24 -9.12
CA GLN A 32 -5.21 -1.96 -8.17
C GLN A 32 -5.78 -1.08 -7.07
N LEU A 33 -5.39 -1.37 -5.85
CA LEU A 33 -5.82 -0.60 -4.70
C LEU A 33 -4.60 -0.27 -3.87
N TRP A 34 -4.70 0.78 -3.07
CA TRP A 34 -3.64 1.12 -2.12
C TRP A 34 -4.29 1.35 -0.77
N ASP A 35 -3.53 1.11 0.28
CA ASP A 35 -4.05 1.15 1.64
C ASP A 35 -3.74 2.51 2.23
N LYS A 36 -4.76 3.35 2.34
CA LYS A 36 -4.58 4.70 2.84
C LYS A 36 -4.04 4.71 4.25
N SER A 37 -4.40 3.71 5.04
CA SER A 37 -3.94 3.66 6.42
C SER A 37 -2.48 3.28 6.54
N SER A 38 -1.85 2.83 5.46
CA SER A 38 -0.47 2.38 5.51
C SER A 38 0.53 3.44 5.04
N VAL A 39 0.05 4.59 4.61
CA VAL A 39 0.94 5.59 4.03
C VAL A 39 1.94 6.08 5.06
N HIS A 40 3.21 6.07 4.70
CA HIS A 40 4.28 6.42 5.62
C HIS A 40 5.41 7.09 4.85
N LYS A 41 5.91 8.19 5.38
CA LYS A 41 7.00 8.90 4.73
C LYS A 41 8.33 8.37 5.23
N ASN A 42 9.17 7.92 4.31
CA ASN A 42 10.49 7.41 4.62
C ASN A 42 11.46 8.57 4.84
N GLU A 43 12.65 8.24 5.32
CA GLU A 43 13.64 9.26 5.60
C GLU A 43 14.11 9.98 4.35
N ASP A 44 14.07 9.32 3.21
CA ASP A 44 14.50 9.95 1.96
C ASP A 44 13.38 10.72 1.29
N GLU A 45 12.27 10.91 1.98
CA GLU A 45 11.10 11.62 1.48
C GLU A 45 10.24 10.80 0.53
N SER A 46 10.60 9.57 0.25
CA SER A 46 9.70 8.72 -0.52
C SER A 46 8.56 8.24 0.38
N ILE A 47 7.51 7.76 -0.24
CA ILE A 47 6.30 7.34 0.48
C ILE A 47 6.17 5.84 0.38
N ARG A 48 6.02 5.19 1.50
CA ARG A 48 5.79 3.75 1.54
C ARG A 48 4.32 3.47 1.71
N VAL A 49 3.79 2.52 0.95
CA VAL A 49 2.38 2.22 1.00
C VAL A 49 2.17 0.76 0.59
N PHE A 50 1.17 0.12 1.19
CA PHE A 50 0.77 -1.22 0.76
C PHE A 50 -0.15 -1.08 -0.44
N SER A 51 -0.02 -1.98 -1.39
CA SER A 51 -0.85 -1.97 -2.57
C SER A 51 -1.28 -3.39 -2.89
N LYS A 52 -2.39 -3.53 -3.58
CA LYS A 52 -2.93 -4.85 -3.89
C LYS A 52 -3.36 -4.86 -5.34
N PHE A 53 -2.91 -5.86 -6.08
CA PHE A 53 -3.30 -6.04 -7.46
C PHE A 53 -4.25 -7.21 -7.55
N ILE A 54 -5.38 -7.01 -8.19
CA ILE A 54 -6.38 -8.05 -8.40
C ILE A 54 -6.40 -8.33 -9.89
N PRO A 55 -5.78 -9.41 -10.33
CA PRO A 55 -5.70 -9.69 -11.76
C PRO A 55 -7.08 -9.92 -12.35
N LYS A 56 -7.26 -9.49 -13.58
CA LYS A 56 -8.48 -9.79 -14.28
C LYS A 56 -8.36 -11.20 -14.77
N SER A 57 -9.22 -12.06 -14.32
CA SER A 57 -9.10 -13.44 -14.64
C SER A 57 -10.33 -13.96 -15.27
N SER A 58 -10.15 -14.76 -16.24
CA SER A 58 -11.29 -15.40 -16.81
C SER A 58 -11.40 -16.78 -16.24
N SER A 59 -10.47 -17.26 -15.49
CA SER A 59 -10.63 -18.57 -15.07
C SER A 59 -10.51 -18.59 -13.64
N GLU A 60 -10.31 -19.56 -13.05
CA GLU A 60 -10.53 -19.72 -11.87
C GLU A 60 -9.81 -19.04 -10.94
N ILE A 61 -9.19 -19.47 -10.16
CA ILE A 61 -8.72 -18.94 -8.99
C ILE A 61 -7.54 -18.09 -9.19
N THR A 62 -7.61 -16.81 -9.10
CA THR A 62 -6.45 -15.99 -9.07
C THR A 62 -6.43 -15.33 -7.75
N LYS A 63 -5.27 -15.20 -7.20
CA LYS A 63 -5.13 -14.57 -5.92
C LYS A 63 -4.69 -13.15 -6.07
N ASP A 64 -5.13 -12.32 -5.14
CA ASP A 64 -4.67 -10.96 -5.09
C ASP A 64 -3.20 -10.98 -4.73
N ILE A 65 -2.48 -10.04 -5.26
CA ILE A 65 -1.05 -9.93 -4.99
C ILE A 65 -0.80 -8.66 -4.20
N LEU A 66 -0.17 -8.82 -3.06
CA LEU A 66 0.12 -7.68 -2.20
C LEU A 66 1.54 -7.21 -2.43
N TYR A 67 1.72 -5.91 -2.36
CA TYR A 67 3.02 -5.29 -2.56
C TYR A 67 3.27 -4.28 -1.45
N THR A 68 4.52 -4.08 -1.12
CA THR A 68 4.93 -2.92 -0.37
C THR A 68 5.69 -2.05 -1.36
N MET A 69 5.18 -0.87 -1.63
CA MET A 69 5.74 0.02 -2.65
C MET A 69 6.35 1.24 -2.00
N ASP A 70 7.43 1.72 -2.59
CA ASP A 70 7.92 3.05 -2.29
C ASP A 70 7.71 3.92 -3.52
N ILE A 71 7.26 5.14 -3.31
CA ILE A 71 6.95 6.09 -4.38
C ILE A 71 7.72 7.36 -4.12
N PHE A 72 8.44 7.84 -5.14
CA PHE A 72 9.15 9.10 -5.03
C PHE A 72 8.36 10.11 -5.84
N CYS A 73 7.51 10.86 -5.18
CA CYS A 73 6.54 11.69 -5.85
C CYS A 73 7.16 12.75 -6.76
N SER A 74 8.22 13.39 -6.32
CA SER A 74 8.79 14.46 -7.11
C SER A 74 9.44 13.97 -8.39
N ARG A 75 9.72 12.68 -8.47
CA ARG A 75 10.35 12.12 -9.66
C ARG A 75 9.43 11.19 -10.42
N ASN A 76 8.27 10.93 -9.86
CA ASN A 76 7.26 10.06 -10.50
C ASN A 76 7.82 8.67 -10.78
N VAL A 77 8.53 8.12 -9.82
CA VAL A 77 9.07 6.77 -9.92
C VAL A 77 8.66 5.95 -8.71
N PHE A 78 8.77 4.67 -8.82
CA PHE A 78 8.38 3.77 -7.74
C PHE A 78 9.30 2.58 -7.69
N LYS A 79 9.19 1.80 -6.63
CA LYS A 79 9.80 0.49 -6.59
C LYS A 79 8.99 -0.39 -5.65
N ASP A 80 9.02 -1.69 -5.92
CA ASP A 80 8.38 -2.66 -5.07
C ASP A 80 9.44 -3.21 -4.14
N VAL A 81 9.31 -2.91 -2.84
CA VAL A 81 10.32 -3.36 -1.90
C VAL A 81 9.97 -4.70 -1.30
N ALA A 82 8.75 -5.13 -1.45
CA ALA A 82 8.35 -6.47 -1.00
C ALA A 82 7.12 -6.92 -1.77
N VAL A 83 7.02 -8.20 -2.02
CA VAL A 83 5.89 -8.80 -2.71
C VAL A 83 5.47 -10.00 -1.90
N GLY A 84 4.17 -10.10 -1.64
CA GLY A 84 3.67 -11.24 -0.90
C GLY A 84 2.61 -10.85 0.08
N SER A 85 1.90 -11.82 0.58
CA SER A 85 0.74 -11.55 1.40
C SER A 85 1.03 -11.60 2.87
N LYS A 86 2.16 -12.10 3.28
CA LYS A 86 2.37 -12.16 4.66
C LYS A 86 3.71 -11.80 5.02
N GLU A 87 4.62 -12.30 5.15
CA GLU A 87 5.92 -11.95 5.61
C GLU A 87 6.59 -11.07 4.62
N PHE A 88 6.20 -9.83 4.60
CA PHE A 88 6.84 -8.92 3.66
C PHE A 88 8.34 -8.90 3.80
N ASP A 89 8.83 -9.13 5.00
CA ASP A 89 10.28 -9.06 5.19
C ASP A 89 11.01 -10.14 4.45
N GLU A 90 10.35 -11.27 4.24
CA GLU A 90 11.00 -12.37 3.56
C GLU A 90 11.26 -12.08 2.10
N PHE A 91 10.48 -11.22 1.52
CA PHE A 91 10.60 -10.97 0.10
C PHE A 91 11.13 -9.57 -0.18
N ARG A 92 11.71 -8.96 0.83
CA ARG A 92 12.19 -7.61 0.62
C ARG A 92 13.36 -7.62 -0.34
N ASP A 93 13.24 -6.85 -1.38
CA ASP A 93 14.27 -6.73 -2.38
C ASP A 93 15.12 -5.53 -2.05
N LYS A 94 16.21 -5.74 -1.38
CA LYS A 94 17.05 -4.64 -0.93
C LYS A 94 17.73 -3.93 -2.09
N ASP A 95 17.80 -4.61 -3.22
CA ASP A 95 18.46 -4.01 -4.37
C ASP A 95 17.49 -3.48 -5.38
N SER A 96 16.21 -3.37 -5.02
CA SER A 96 15.26 -2.87 -6.00
C SER A 96 15.60 -1.42 -6.36
N GLU A 97 15.42 -1.12 -7.62
CA GLU A 97 15.74 0.19 -8.14
C GLU A 97 14.50 0.96 -8.47
N TRP A 98 14.63 2.27 -8.45
CA TRP A 98 13.52 3.13 -8.82
C TRP A 98 13.19 2.90 -10.29
N LYS A 99 11.91 2.75 -10.57
CA LYS A 99 11.43 2.43 -11.90
C LYS A 99 10.46 3.48 -12.37
N ASP A 100 10.49 3.70 -13.67
CA ASP A 100 9.51 4.57 -14.31
C ASP A 100 8.26 3.74 -14.56
N PRO A 101 7.07 4.26 -14.29
CA PRO A 101 5.86 3.47 -14.54
C PRO A 101 5.59 3.18 -16.00
N ASN A 102 6.20 3.93 -16.91
CA ASN A 102 6.14 3.58 -18.34
C ASN A 102 4.75 3.32 -18.90
N GLY A 103 3.80 4.09 -18.54
CA GLY A 103 2.47 3.94 -19.09
C GLY A 103 1.61 2.88 -18.43
N ASP A 104 2.09 2.26 -17.38
CA ASP A 104 1.26 1.33 -16.63
C ASP A 104 0.20 2.14 -15.90
N LYS A 105 -1.02 2.07 -16.40
CA LYS A 105 -2.08 2.93 -15.90
C LYS A 105 -2.44 2.67 -14.46
N LEU A 106 -2.32 1.43 -14.02
CA LEU A 106 -2.63 1.11 -12.63
C LEU A 106 -1.59 1.72 -11.71
N ILE A 107 -0.33 1.58 -12.04
CA ILE A 107 0.73 2.16 -11.22
C ILE A 107 0.67 3.68 -11.24
N LEU A 108 0.41 4.25 -12.42
CA LEU A 108 0.26 5.71 -12.49
C LEU A 108 -0.89 6.19 -11.62
N GLY A 109 -1.97 5.41 -11.56
CA GLY A 109 -3.10 5.76 -10.71
C GLY A 109 -2.72 5.74 -9.25
N VAL A 110 -1.95 4.75 -8.84
CA VAL A 110 -1.52 4.66 -7.43
C VAL A 110 -0.61 5.85 -7.11
N ILE A 111 0.35 6.13 -7.97
CA ILE A 111 1.27 7.25 -7.73
C ILE A 111 0.49 8.56 -7.61
N ASP A 112 -0.44 8.78 -8.53
CA ASP A 112 -1.21 10.01 -8.52
C ASP A 112 -2.01 10.16 -7.24
N GLN A 113 -2.70 9.11 -6.84
CA GLN A 113 -3.57 9.21 -5.67
C GLN A 113 -2.77 9.27 -4.38
N VAL A 114 -1.72 8.48 -4.25
CA VAL A 114 -0.91 8.49 -3.04
C VAL A 114 -0.22 9.83 -2.89
N CYS A 115 0.34 10.35 -3.96
CA CYS A 115 1.06 11.61 -3.87
C CYS A 115 0.13 12.77 -3.61
N THR A 116 -1.08 12.73 -4.15
CA THR A 116 -2.06 13.76 -3.87
C THR A 116 -2.50 13.69 -2.40
N PHE A 117 -2.72 12.48 -1.90
CA PHE A 117 -3.11 12.31 -0.52
C PHE A 117 -2.02 12.80 0.42
N GLU A 118 -0.79 12.46 0.15
CA GLU A 118 0.32 12.86 1.00
C GLU A 118 0.50 14.37 0.99
N LYS A 119 0.33 14.98 -0.18
CA LYS A 119 0.46 16.43 -0.28
C LYS A 119 -0.62 17.11 0.55
N ASN A 120 -1.84 16.61 0.50
CA ASN A 120 -2.93 17.20 1.26
C ASN A 120 -2.72 17.04 2.76
N GLU A 121 -2.16 15.92 3.18
CA GLU A 121 -1.89 15.74 4.59
C GLU A 121 -0.81 16.67 5.07
N ASP A 122 0.17 16.95 4.22
CA ASP A 122 1.26 17.84 4.61
C ASP A 122 0.79 19.27 4.78
N THR A 123 -0.30 19.66 4.18
CA THR A 123 -0.76 21.05 4.26
C THR A 123 -1.69 21.26 5.44
N THR A 124 -2.02 20.24 6.16
CA THR A 124 -2.87 20.41 7.33
C THR A 124 -2.06 20.45 8.63
#